data_051b928684261db35124fa92765a42c2
#
_entry.id   051b928684261db35124fa92765a42c2
#
_cell.length_a   1.000
_cell.length_b   1.000
_cell.length_c   1.000
_cell.angle_alpha   90.00
_cell.angle_beta   90.00
_cell.angle_gamma   90.00
#
_symmetry.space_group_name_H-M   'P 1'
#
loop_
_entity.id
_entity.type
_entity.pdbx_description
1 polymer ?
#
loop_
_entity_poly.entity_id
_entity_poly.type
_entity_poly.pdbx_seq_one_letter_code
_entity_poly.pdbx_strand_id
1 'polypeptide(L)'
;MAASQKAGMARKVRLDNFCKGNIYLSVHYASHTFEVDFIKSGNEEEVHDVVDEIYQDDDTKVLSREEIMSGRVSVYGKRALTMATYAGKGWFAIQLADKVSPCTTIPDYILNAIFDAQPSISDSLRLRILQYRISTFKRFNYFQDFAAAVYEAEEQIQALEDGIIDYENVINALELFFPTDKLIQKLVGL
;
A
#
# COMPACT_ATOMS: atom_id res chain seq x y z
N MET A 1 -20.06 13.31 10.96
CA MET A 1 -19.82 12.20 10.00
C MET A 1 -20.85 12.18 8.85
N ALA A 2 -22.15 12.19 9.11
CA ALA A 2 -23.17 12.09 8.04
C ALA A 2 -23.09 13.18 6.95
N ALA A 3 -22.82 14.45 7.30
CA ALA A 3 -22.70 15.53 6.32
C ALA A 3 -21.47 15.37 5.41
N SER A 4 -20.33 14.98 5.97
CA SER A 4 -19.09 14.72 5.21
C SER A 4 -19.24 13.53 4.26
N GLN A 5 -19.87 12.44 4.70
CA GLN A 5 -20.18 11.29 3.85
C GLN A 5 -21.11 11.65 2.69
N LYS A 6 -22.17 12.41 2.97
CA LYS A 6 -23.10 12.88 1.93
C LYS A 6 -22.40 13.75 0.88
N ALA A 7 -21.52 14.66 1.32
CA ALA A 7 -20.73 15.49 0.42
C ALA A 7 -19.74 14.65 -0.42
N GLY A 8 -19.12 13.63 0.18
CA GLY A 8 -18.24 12.68 -0.51
C GLY A 8 -18.98 11.90 -1.59
N MET A 9 -20.16 11.35 -1.27
CA MET A 9 -20.98 10.63 -2.24
C MET A 9 -21.45 11.52 -3.39
N ALA A 10 -21.86 12.75 -3.11
CA ALA A 10 -22.26 13.71 -4.14
C ALA A 10 -21.09 14.07 -5.08
N ARG A 11 -19.85 14.19 -4.52
CA ARG A 11 -18.64 14.39 -5.32
C ARG A 11 -18.34 13.17 -6.19
N LYS A 12 -18.45 11.96 -5.65
CA LYS A 12 -18.27 10.72 -6.39
C LYS A 12 -19.19 10.67 -7.60
N VAL A 13 -20.49 10.87 -7.41
CA VAL A 13 -21.48 10.87 -8.51
C VAL A 13 -21.13 11.89 -9.59
N ARG A 14 -20.68 13.09 -9.22
CA ARG A 14 -20.27 14.11 -10.20
C ARG A 14 -19.05 13.68 -11.01
N LEU A 15 -18.03 13.08 -10.37
CA LEU A 15 -16.82 12.61 -11.03
C LEU A 15 -17.12 11.41 -11.93
N ASP A 16 -17.93 10.45 -11.46
CA ASP A 16 -18.37 9.31 -12.28
C ASP A 16 -19.11 9.77 -13.55
N ASN A 17 -20.01 10.75 -13.41
CA ASN A 17 -20.72 11.32 -14.53
C ASN A 17 -19.81 12.09 -15.50
N PHE A 18 -18.82 12.81 -14.96
CA PHE A 18 -17.83 13.54 -15.78
C PHE A 18 -16.94 12.59 -16.57
N CYS A 19 -16.52 11.48 -15.98
CA CYS A 19 -15.65 10.49 -16.63
C CYS A 19 -16.43 9.50 -17.51
N LYS A 20 -17.76 9.45 -17.38
CA LYS A 20 -18.60 8.49 -18.10
C LYS A 20 -18.43 8.61 -19.63
N GLY A 21 -18.02 7.52 -20.26
CA GLY A 21 -17.81 7.46 -21.72
C GLY A 21 -16.47 8.06 -22.17
N ASN A 22 -15.64 8.53 -21.29
CA ASN A 22 -14.28 8.97 -21.63
C ASN A 22 -13.29 7.82 -21.41
N ILE A 23 -12.74 7.30 -22.50
CA ILE A 23 -11.81 6.16 -22.49
C ILE A 23 -10.42 6.50 -21.93
N TYR A 24 -10.11 7.79 -21.73
CA TYR A 24 -8.82 8.25 -21.22
C TYR A 24 -8.85 8.57 -19.73
N LEU A 25 -10.00 8.48 -19.07
CA LEU A 25 -10.18 8.82 -17.67
C LEU A 25 -10.76 7.66 -16.89
N SER A 26 -10.05 7.24 -15.86
CA SER A 26 -10.56 6.35 -14.83
C SER A 26 -10.53 7.08 -13.45
N VAL A 27 -11.41 6.69 -12.53
CA VAL A 27 -11.50 7.31 -11.21
C VAL A 27 -11.45 6.23 -10.14
N HIS A 28 -10.48 6.36 -9.25
CA HIS A 28 -10.27 5.46 -8.11
C HIS A 28 -10.51 6.21 -6.81
N TYR A 29 -11.36 5.64 -5.95
CA TYR A 29 -11.79 6.32 -4.74
C TYR A 29 -11.21 5.68 -3.49
N ALA A 30 -10.64 6.52 -2.63
CA ALA A 30 -10.37 6.16 -1.25
C ALA A 30 -11.68 5.90 -0.49
N SER A 31 -11.70 4.90 0.39
CA SER A 31 -12.84 4.64 1.27
C SER A 31 -12.95 5.67 2.39
N HIS A 32 -11.81 6.20 2.81
CA HIS A 32 -11.65 7.23 3.83
C HIS A 32 -10.69 8.32 3.32
N THR A 33 -10.08 9.09 4.22
CA THR A 33 -8.94 9.94 3.87
C THR A 33 -7.70 9.09 3.66
N PHE A 34 -6.69 9.65 2.98
CA PHE A 34 -5.43 8.94 2.73
C PHE A 34 -4.80 8.39 4.01
N GLU A 35 -4.76 9.17 5.07
CA GLU A 35 -4.13 8.80 6.34
C GLU A 35 -4.78 7.55 6.97
N VAL A 36 -6.11 7.45 6.85
CA VAL A 36 -6.88 6.32 7.38
C VAL A 36 -6.71 5.08 6.50
N ASP A 37 -6.79 5.24 5.18
CA ASP A 37 -6.63 4.12 4.25
C ASP A 37 -5.17 3.63 4.20
N PHE A 38 -4.19 4.50 4.49
CA PHE A 38 -2.78 4.14 4.63
C PHE A 38 -2.58 3.17 5.80
N ILE A 39 -3.08 3.51 7.01
CA ILE A 39 -3.05 2.59 8.16
C ILE A 39 -3.82 1.30 7.86
N LYS A 40 -5.03 1.42 7.27
CA LYS A 40 -5.85 0.27 6.91
C LYS A 40 -5.17 -0.72 5.96
N SER A 41 -4.17 -0.25 5.22
CA SER A 41 -3.38 -1.09 4.32
C SER A 41 -2.26 -1.87 5.02
N GLY A 42 -2.13 -1.77 6.34
CA GLY A 42 -1.11 -2.46 7.14
C GLY A 42 0.14 -1.63 7.38
N ASN A 43 0.03 -0.29 7.33
CA ASN A 43 1.14 0.65 7.55
C ASN A 43 0.98 1.40 8.89
N GLU A 44 0.50 0.72 9.92
CA GLU A 44 0.36 1.29 11.24
C GLU A 44 1.70 1.67 11.87
N GLU A 45 2.76 0.91 11.60
CA GLU A 45 4.11 1.15 12.14
C GLU A 45 4.70 2.45 11.60
N GLU A 46 4.54 2.75 10.31
CA GLU A 46 5.02 4.00 9.72
C GLU A 46 4.36 5.21 10.37
N VAL A 47 3.06 5.12 10.69
CA VAL A 47 2.34 6.19 11.36
C VAL A 47 2.67 6.26 12.85
N HIS A 48 2.90 5.11 13.50
CA HIS A 48 3.38 5.03 14.87
C HIS A 48 4.73 5.77 15.01
N ASP A 49 5.64 5.59 14.07
CA ASP A 49 6.98 6.18 14.08
C ASP A 49 6.99 7.71 13.85
N VAL A 50 5.89 8.27 13.35
CA VAL A 50 5.72 9.73 13.21
C VAL A 50 5.27 10.40 14.51
N VAL A 51 4.79 9.66 15.50
CA VAL A 51 4.23 10.20 16.73
C VAL A 51 5.22 11.12 17.48
N ASP A 52 6.51 10.74 17.53
CA ASP A 52 7.53 11.52 18.22
C ASP A 52 7.84 12.86 17.55
N GLU A 53 7.67 12.92 16.24
CA GLU A 53 7.88 14.14 15.46
C GLU A 53 6.73 15.15 15.62
N ILE A 54 5.57 14.67 16.08
CA ILE A 54 4.36 15.47 16.20
C ILE A 54 4.12 15.95 17.61
N TYR A 55 4.29 15.09 18.59
CA TYR A 55 3.96 15.38 19.99
C TYR A 55 5.20 15.50 20.86
N GLN A 56 5.15 16.46 21.82
CA GLN A 56 6.19 16.63 22.82
C GLN A 56 5.83 15.94 24.14
N ASP A 57 4.56 15.84 24.46
CA ASP A 57 4.03 15.28 25.69
C ASP A 57 4.01 13.74 25.64
N ASP A 58 4.64 13.11 26.64
CA ASP A 58 4.81 11.66 26.68
C ASP A 58 3.50 10.88 26.84
N ASP A 59 2.55 11.41 27.63
CA ASP A 59 1.23 10.77 27.80
C ASP A 59 0.46 10.77 26.47
N THR A 60 0.54 11.88 25.73
CA THR A 60 -0.08 11.98 24.40
C THR A 60 0.59 11.04 23.39
N LYS A 61 1.91 10.87 23.47
CA LYS A 61 2.63 9.92 22.60
C LYS A 61 2.18 8.48 22.87
N VAL A 62 2.17 8.06 24.12
CA VAL A 62 1.73 6.71 24.51
C VAL A 62 0.32 6.44 24.02
N LEU A 63 -0.63 7.33 24.35
CA LEU A 63 -2.02 7.19 23.91
C LEU A 63 -2.15 7.14 22.38
N SER A 64 -1.37 7.96 21.67
CA SER A 64 -1.42 8.02 20.21
C SER A 64 -0.96 6.71 19.57
N ARG A 65 0.11 6.12 20.09
CA ARG A 65 0.63 4.82 19.65
C ARG A 65 -0.37 3.70 19.89
N GLU A 66 -0.94 3.62 21.09
CA GLU A 66 -1.97 2.63 21.41
C GLU A 66 -3.20 2.73 20.50
N GLU A 67 -3.64 3.96 20.22
CA GLU A 67 -4.79 4.17 19.33
C GLU A 67 -4.48 3.81 17.87
N ILE A 68 -3.28 4.13 17.36
CA ILE A 68 -2.84 3.75 16.00
C ILE A 68 -2.78 2.23 15.88
N MET A 69 -2.18 1.54 16.84
CA MET A 69 -2.00 0.08 16.85
C MET A 69 -3.26 -0.69 17.26
N SER A 70 -4.39 -0.01 17.49
CA SER A 70 -5.62 -0.63 18.00
C SER A 70 -6.31 -1.64 17.08
N GLY A 71 -5.97 -1.65 15.78
CA GLY A 71 -6.65 -2.44 14.75
C GLY A 71 -8.08 -1.99 14.42
N ARG A 72 -8.62 -0.97 15.11
CA ARG A 72 -9.99 -0.49 14.96
C ARG A 72 -10.04 0.81 14.15
N VAL A 73 -10.62 0.77 12.95
CA VAL A 73 -10.72 1.93 12.03
C VAL A 73 -11.27 3.19 12.71
N SER A 74 -12.28 3.05 13.59
CA SER A 74 -12.87 4.19 14.29
C SER A 74 -11.92 4.84 15.31
N VAL A 75 -10.94 4.10 15.81
CA VAL A 75 -9.96 4.57 16.79
C VAL A 75 -8.73 5.13 16.08
N TYR A 76 -8.02 4.30 15.31
CA TYR A 76 -6.84 4.77 14.61
C TYR A 76 -7.14 5.85 13.57
N GLY A 77 -8.30 5.76 12.90
CA GLY A 77 -8.71 6.78 11.93
C GLY A 77 -8.96 8.15 12.58
N LYS A 78 -9.57 8.18 13.76
CA LYS A 78 -9.72 9.42 14.54
C LYS A 78 -8.35 9.96 14.97
N ARG A 79 -7.45 9.10 15.44
CA ARG A 79 -6.12 9.51 15.87
C ARG A 79 -5.30 10.06 14.71
N ALA A 80 -5.20 9.36 13.59
CA ALA A 80 -4.47 9.81 12.41
C ALA A 80 -4.95 11.18 11.91
N LEU A 81 -6.27 11.40 11.85
CA LEU A 81 -6.82 12.70 11.48
C LEU A 81 -6.54 13.79 12.51
N THR A 82 -6.51 13.47 13.80
CA THR A 82 -6.12 14.40 14.85
C THR A 82 -4.66 14.81 14.71
N MET A 83 -3.76 13.84 14.49
CA MET A 83 -2.33 14.08 14.26
C MET A 83 -2.10 14.97 13.03
N ALA A 84 -2.71 14.61 11.89
CA ALA A 84 -2.60 15.38 10.66
C ALA A 84 -3.18 16.80 10.77
N THR A 85 -4.20 17.00 11.60
CA THR A 85 -4.77 18.32 11.87
C THR A 85 -3.88 19.14 12.81
N TYR A 86 -3.37 18.52 13.86
CA TYR A 86 -2.51 19.16 14.86
C TYR A 86 -1.17 19.62 14.26
N ALA A 87 -0.49 18.75 13.54
CA ALA A 87 0.78 19.07 12.87
C ALA A 87 0.60 19.93 11.61
N GLY A 88 -0.60 19.97 11.05
CA GLY A 88 -0.85 20.45 9.70
C GLY A 88 -0.59 19.35 8.66
N LYS A 89 -1.53 19.17 7.74
CA LYS A 89 -1.50 18.03 6.77
C LYS A 89 -0.21 17.98 5.95
N GLY A 90 0.34 19.13 5.55
CA GLY A 90 1.58 19.17 4.78
C GLY A 90 2.78 18.67 5.60
N TRP A 91 2.90 19.11 6.84
CA TRP A 91 3.97 18.66 7.73
C TRP A 91 3.84 17.18 8.07
N PHE A 92 2.63 16.72 8.41
CA PHE A 92 2.36 15.30 8.65
C PHE A 92 2.77 14.43 7.44
N ALA A 93 2.44 14.88 6.22
CA ALA A 93 2.80 14.15 5.01
C ALA A 93 4.33 14.07 4.78
N ILE A 94 5.07 15.14 5.12
CA ILE A 94 6.54 15.14 5.03
C ILE A 94 7.13 14.15 6.03
N GLN A 95 6.69 14.17 7.30
CA GLN A 95 7.17 13.26 8.33
C GLN A 95 6.84 11.80 7.97
N LEU A 96 5.64 11.55 7.45
CA LEU A 96 5.24 10.21 7.02
C LEU A 96 6.08 9.74 5.81
N ALA A 97 6.41 10.62 4.87
CA ALA A 97 7.22 10.28 3.71
C ALA A 97 8.61 9.75 4.09
N ASP A 98 9.20 10.26 5.17
CA ASP A 98 10.49 9.81 5.69
C ASP A 98 10.42 8.38 6.29
N LYS A 99 9.22 7.91 6.64
CA LYS A 99 8.99 6.55 7.18
C LYS A 99 8.61 5.55 6.09
N VAL A 100 8.22 6.02 4.90
CA VAL A 100 7.88 5.14 3.78
C VAL A 100 9.11 4.38 3.30
N SER A 101 8.97 3.09 3.19
CA SER A 101 10.00 2.16 2.73
C SER A 101 9.50 1.34 1.52
N PRO A 102 10.36 0.60 0.84
CA PRO A 102 9.92 -0.36 -0.18
C PRO A 102 8.98 -1.46 0.36
N CYS A 103 8.93 -1.66 1.68
CA CYS A 103 8.01 -2.61 2.32
C CYS A 103 6.64 -2.01 2.62
N THR A 104 6.49 -0.69 2.58
CA THR A 104 5.21 -0.02 2.81
C THR A 104 4.15 -0.49 1.80
N THR A 105 2.98 -0.85 2.29
CA THR A 105 1.89 -1.34 1.45
C THR A 105 1.14 -0.17 0.79
N ILE A 106 1.06 -0.19 -0.53
CA ILE A 106 0.32 0.84 -1.27
C ILE A 106 -1.19 0.60 -1.09
N PRO A 107 -1.99 1.61 -0.68
CA PRO A 107 -3.44 1.50 -0.62
C PRO A 107 -4.06 1.07 -1.97
N ASP A 108 -5.03 0.15 -1.93
CA ASP A 108 -5.61 -0.50 -3.12
C ASP A 108 -6.07 0.47 -4.20
N TYR A 109 -6.70 1.59 -3.83
CA TYR A 109 -7.19 2.56 -4.80
C TYR A 109 -6.05 3.27 -5.56
N ILE A 110 -4.90 3.47 -4.94
CA ILE A 110 -3.70 4.02 -5.59
C ILE A 110 -3.09 2.96 -6.51
N LEU A 111 -2.93 1.74 -6.00
CA LEU A 111 -2.39 0.63 -6.78
C LEU A 111 -3.24 0.37 -8.03
N ASN A 112 -4.55 0.31 -7.88
CA ASN A 112 -5.47 0.15 -9.01
C ASN A 112 -5.37 1.31 -10.01
N ALA A 113 -5.24 2.56 -9.54
CA ALA A 113 -5.07 3.71 -10.43
C ALA A 113 -3.78 3.63 -11.27
N ILE A 114 -2.68 3.16 -10.65
CA ILE A 114 -1.40 2.96 -11.36
C ILE A 114 -1.55 1.91 -12.46
N PHE A 115 -2.15 0.76 -12.15
CA PHE A 115 -2.33 -0.34 -13.11
C PHE A 115 -3.33 0.00 -14.21
N ASP A 116 -4.40 0.73 -13.91
CA ASP A 116 -5.35 1.19 -14.94
C ASP A 116 -4.73 2.23 -15.88
N ALA A 117 -3.81 3.05 -15.37
CA ALA A 117 -3.07 4.01 -16.19
C ALA A 117 -2.02 3.34 -17.09
N GLN A 118 -1.60 2.12 -16.76
CA GLN A 118 -0.61 1.32 -17.51
C GLN A 118 -1.18 -0.08 -17.80
N PRO A 119 -2.12 -0.21 -18.73
CA PRO A 119 -2.85 -1.47 -18.95
C PRO A 119 -2.04 -2.57 -19.62
N SER A 120 -0.86 -2.24 -20.16
CA SER A 120 0.03 -3.22 -20.79
C SER A 120 1.44 -3.13 -20.22
N ILE A 121 1.71 -3.95 -19.22
CA ILE A 121 3.06 -4.13 -18.68
C ILE A 121 3.68 -5.33 -19.38
N SER A 122 4.84 -5.14 -20.04
CA SER A 122 5.55 -6.25 -20.66
C SER A 122 6.03 -7.26 -19.63
N ASP A 123 6.13 -8.53 -20.01
CA ASP A 123 6.59 -9.59 -19.11
C ASP A 123 7.97 -9.30 -18.54
N SER A 124 8.88 -8.71 -19.33
CA SER A 124 10.21 -8.31 -18.86
C SER A 124 10.14 -7.22 -17.78
N LEU A 125 9.25 -6.24 -17.89
CA LEU A 125 9.08 -5.20 -16.88
C LEU A 125 8.40 -5.78 -15.64
N ARG A 126 7.39 -6.64 -15.81
CA ARG A 126 6.70 -7.34 -14.73
C ARG A 126 7.69 -8.16 -13.91
N LEU A 127 8.53 -8.96 -14.58
CA LEU A 127 9.56 -9.75 -13.92
C LEU A 127 10.54 -8.88 -13.12
N ARG A 128 11.00 -7.77 -13.69
CA ARG A 128 11.90 -6.83 -12.98
C ARG A 128 11.27 -6.22 -11.74
N ILE A 129 9.99 -5.89 -11.77
CA ILE A 129 9.28 -5.38 -10.60
C ILE A 129 9.17 -6.47 -9.53
N LEU A 130 8.84 -7.70 -9.92
CA LEU A 130 8.78 -8.85 -9.02
C LEU A 130 10.15 -9.15 -8.37
N GLN A 131 11.21 -9.21 -9.16
CA GLN A 131 12.58 -9.37 -8.66
C GLN A 131 12.96 -8.28 -7.65
N TYR A 132 12.65 -7.03 -7.97
CA TYR A 132 12.89 -5.92 -7.06
C TYR A 132 12.10 -6.08 -5.75
N ARG A 133 10.83 -6.47 -5.81
CA ARG A 133 9.99 -6.69 -4.63
C ARG A 133 10.54 -7.81 -3.76
N ILE A 134 10.91 -8.94 -4.35
CA ILE A 134 11.49 -10.09 -3.64
C ILE A 134 12.83 -9.72 -2.99
N SER A 135 13.71 -9.02 -3.71
CA SER A 135 15.00 -8.54 -3.17
C SER A 135 14.81 -7.57 -2.00
N THR A 136 13.71 -6.83 -2.00
CA THR A 136 13.33 -5.93 -0.90
C THR A 136 12.99 -6.71 0.36
N PHE A 137 12.24 -7.80 0.26
CA PHE A 137 11.96 -8.65 1.42
C PHE A 137 13.23 -9.19 2.06
N LYS A 138 14.17 -9.63 1.25
CA LYS A 138 15.47 -10.11 1.73
C LYS A 138 16.31 -9.03 2.43
N ARG A 139 16.36 -7.83 1.83
CA ARG A 139 17.19 -6.71 2.33
C ARG A 139 16.71 -6.18 3.68
N PHE A 140 15.40 -6.10 3.89
CA PHE A 140 14.82 -5.47 5.09
C PHE A 140 14.50 -6.46 6.21
N ASN A 141 14.74 -7.78 5.98
CA ASN A 141 14.48 -8.86 6.96
C ASN A 141 13.06 -8.80 7.57
N TYR A 142 12.11 -8.23 6.82
CA TYR A 142 10.80 -7.79 7.31
C TYR A 142 9.85 -8.96 7.58
N PHE A 143 10.22 -10.15 7.06
CA PHE A 143 9.37 -11.33 7.17
C PHE A 143 10.23 -12.57 7.45
N GLN A 144 10.55 -12.81 8.72
CA GLN A 144 11.16 -14.08 9.13
C GLN A 144 10.28 -15.27 8.69
N ASP A 145 8.96 -15.07 8.65
CA ASP A 145 7.98 -16.07 8.22
C ASP A 145 7.99 -16.33 6.70
N PHE A 146 8.57 -15.43 5.89
CA PHE A 146 8.65 -15.57 4.43
C PHE A 146 10.05 -15.93 3.90
N ALA A 147 11.02 -16.21 4.77
CA ALA A 147 12.38 -16.49 4.32
C ALA A 147 12.44 -17.67 3.33
N ALA A 148 11.67 -18.73 3.57
CA ALA A 148 11.57 -19.88 2.67
C ALA A 148 10.95 -19.47 1.33
N ALA A 149 9.84 -18.72 1.35
CA ALA A 149 9.14 -18.26 0.15
C ALA A 149 10.02 -17.33 -0.71
N VAL A 150 10.83 -16.47 -0.09
CA VAL A 150 11.79 -15.60 -0.80
C VAL A 150 12.87 -16.43 -1.49
N TYR A 151 13.42 -17.43 -0.80
CA TYR A 151 14.41 -18.33 -1.38
C TYR A 151 13.86 -19.11 -2.57
N GLU A 152 12.69 -19.73 -2.40
CA GLU A 152 12.04 -20.47 -3.47
C GLU A 152 11.66 -19.58 -4.67
N ALA A 153 11.25 -18.34 -4.42
CA ALA A 153 10.97 -17.37 -5.47
C ALA A 153 12.23 -16.96 -6.26
N GLU A 154 13.36 -16.74 -5.58
CA GLU A 154 14.64 -16.48 -6.24
C GLU A 154 15.06 -17.66 -7.12
N GLU A 155 14.93 -18.90 -6.64
CA GLU A 155 15.22 -20.11 -7.42
C GLU A 155 14.32 -20.24 -8.66
N GLN A 156 13.02 -19.95 -8.55
CA GLN A 156 12.12 -19.96 -9.70
C GLN A 156 12.48 -18.89 -10.74
N ILE A 157 12.82 -17.69 -10.29
CA ILE A 157 13.25 -16.61 -11.19
C ILE A 157 14.57 -16.97 -11.87
N GLN A 158 15.53 -17.53 -11.15
CA GLN A 158 16.79 -17.99 -11.74
C GLN A 158 16.56 -19.11 -12.75
N ALA A 159 15.68 -20.06 -12.46
CA ALA A 159 15.33 -21.14 -13.38
C ALA A 159 14.67 -20.61 -14.68
N LEU A 160 13.91 -19.52 -14.60
CA LEU A 160 13.39 -18.83 -15.79
C LEU A 160 14.52 -18.17 -16.61
N GLU A 161 15.44 -17.47 -15.94
CA GLU A 161 16.60 -16.84 -16.61
C GLU A 161 17.48 -17.88 -17.28
N ASP A 162 17.61 -19.06 -16.70
CA ASP A 162 18.37 -20.20 -17.24
C ASP A 162 17.58 -20.97 -18.32
N GLY A 163 16.33 -20.59 -18.59
CA GLY A 163 15.46 -21.25 -19.59
C GLY A 163 14.97 -22.64 -19.20
N ILE A 164 15.01 -22.98 -17.90
CA ILE A 164 14.59 -24.30 -17.38
C ILE A 164 13.05 -24.34 -17.24
N ILE A 165 12.43 -23.23 -16.85
CA ILE A 165 10.98 -23.09 -16.72
C ILE A 165 10.49 -21.90 -17.53
N ASP A 166 9.20 -21.85 -17.80
CA ASP A 166 8.56 -20.72 -18.50
C ASP A 166 8.06 -19.64 -17.52
N TYR A 167 7.67 -18.52 -18.10
CA TYR A 167 7.18 -17.36 -17.34
C TYR A 167 5.90 -17.68 -16.54
N GLU A 168 4.99 -18.47 -17.11
CA GLU A 168 3.73 -18.82 -16.46
C GLU A 168 3.97 -19.62 -15.17
N ASN A 169 4.93 -20.54 -15.18
CA ASN A 169 5.32 -21.30 -13.99
C ASN A 169 5.83 -20.39 -12.87
N VAL A 170 6.65 -19.37 -13.20
CA VAL A 170 7.13 -18.40 -12.19
C VAL A 170 5.97 -17.61 -11.61
N ILE A 171 5.07 -17.10 -12.45
CA ILE A 171 3.91 -16.31 -12.00
C ILE A 171 3.04 -17.12 -11.05
N ASN A 172 2.70 -18.36 -11.42
CA ASN A 172 1.89 -19.25 -10.57
C ASN A 172 2.58 -19.56 -9.24
N ALA A 173 3.89 -19.77 -9.24
CA ALA A 173 4.65 -19.98 -8.01
C ALA A 173 4.64 -18.75 -7.10
N LEU A 174 4.87 -17.56 -7.65
CA LEU A 174 4.85 -16.31 -6.88
C LEU A 174 3.48 -15.98 -6.30
N GLU A 175 2.40 -16.31 -7.00
CA GLU A 175 1.03 -16.18 -6.48
C GLU A 175 0.84 -17.01 -5.21
N LEU A 176 1.36 -18.24 -5.20
CA LEU A 176 1.27 -19.13 -4.05
C LEU A 176 2.21 -18.74 -2.89
N PHE A 177 3.41 -18.27 -3.20
CA PHE A 177 4.40 -17.91 -2.19
C PHE A 177 4.05 -16.63 -1.45
N PHE A 178 3.38 -15.67 -2.11
CA PHE A 178 3.06 -14.36 -1.54
C PHE A 178 1.57 -14.01 -1.63
N PRO A 179 0.69 -14.82 -1.03
CA PRO A 179 -0.76 -14.65 -1.18
C PRO A 179 -1.30 -13.36 -0.56
N THR A 180 -0.55 -12.73 0.34
CA THR A 180 -0.94 -11.48 1.02
C THR A 180 -0.27 -10.23 0.46
N ASP A 181 0.76 -10.36 -0.38
CA ASP A 181 1.43 -9.20 -0.97
C ASP A 181 0.62 -8.64 -2.15
N LYS A 182 0.01 -7.48 -1.93
CA LYS A 182 -0.90 -6.85 -2.90
C LYS A 182 -0.24 -6.50 -4.23
N LEU A 183 1.03 -6.10 -4.21
CA LEU A 183 1.75 -5.76 -5.43
C LEU A 183 2.03 -7.01 -6.26
N ILE A 184 2.51 -8.09 -5.62
CA ILE A 184 2.74 -9.37 -6.30
C ILE A 184 1.42 -9.90 -6.85
N GLN A 185 0.37 -9.98 -6.02
CA GLN A 185 -0.94 -10.46 -6.46
C GLN A 185 -1.51 -9.65 -7.63
N LYS A 186 -1.28 -8.35 -7.66
CA LYS A 186 -1.73 -7.51 -8.78
C LYS A 186 -0.93 -7.76 -10.05
N LEU A 187 0.39 -7.98 -9.92
CA LEU A 187 1.28 -8.25 -11.04
C LEU A 187 1.05 -9.64 -11.65
N VAL A 188 0.80 -10.65 -10.82
CA VAL A 188 0.53 -12.02 -11.31
C VAL A 188 -0.85 -12.14 -11.95
N GLY A 189 -1.81 -11.30 -11.58
CA GLY A 189 -3.16 -11.28 -12.15
C GLY A 189 -3.30 -10.50 -13.47
N LEU A 190 -2.21 -9.96 -14.04
CA LEU A 190 -2.19 -9.30 -15.35
C LEU A 190 -1.95 -10.27 -16.49
#